data_d5131aa2c49dea34d073daa015f58112
#
_entry.id   d5131aa2c49dea34d073daa015f58112
#
_cell.length_a   1.000
_cell.length_b   1.000
_cell.length_c   1.000
_cell.angle_alpha   90.00
_cell.angle_beta   90.00
_cell.angle_gamma   90.00
#
_symmetry.space_group_name_H-M   'P 1'
#
loop_
_entity.id
_entity.type
_entity.pdbx_description
1 polymer ?
#
loop_
_entity_poly.entity_id
_entity_poly.type
_entity_poly.pdbx_seq_one_letter_code
_entity_poly.pdbx_strand_id
1 'polypeptide(L)'
;MRTPWLRAPIDGLVVHPVQSDDDARAAMGWLMEGHDLVAVDTETTGLDFHADVRLVQFGDTRTAWVMDPHKFRAPVEMLAFSEVPLVAHNAPFDILHLARLLDAPFLPTVTDLMARTTDTLILAHLVDPREKKDGGIGHGLKALAEEYVDPDAPDSDHELRA
;
A
#
# COMPACT_ATOMS: atom_id res chain seq x y z
N MET A 1 -4.84 -2.63 -27.74
CA MET A 1 -6.28 -2.91 -27.52
C MET A 1 -6.51 -2.77 -26.04
N ARG A 2 -7.12 -1.66 -25.59
CA ARG A 2 -7.34 -1.40 -24.14
C ARG A 2 -8.48 -2.30 -23.68
N THR A 3 -8.28 -3.07 -22.64
CA THR A 3 -9.29 -3.97 -22.07
C THR A 3 -10.26 -3.17 -21.19
N PRO A 4 -11.54 -3.04 -21.57
CA PRO A 4 -12.50 -2.13 -20.92
C PRO A 4 -12.81 -2.44 -19.44
N TRP A 5 -12.43 -3.62 -18.96
CA TRP A 5 -12.74 -4.11 -17.61
C TRP A 5 -11.61 -3.88 -16.59
N LEU A 6 -10.53 -3.20 -16.98
CA LEU A 6 -9.41 -2.86 -16.10
C LEU A 6 -9.54 -1.47 -15.46
N ARG A 7 -10.61 -0.73 -15.74
CA ARG A 7 -10.86 0.59 -15.12
C ARG A 7 -11.95 0.44 -14.06
N ALA A 8 -11.53 0.29 -12.81
CA ALA A 8 -12.43 0.49 -11.69
C ALA A 8 -12.41 1.98 -11.33
N PRO A 9 -13.55 2.69 -11.31
CA PRO A 9 -13.59 4.05 -10.80
C PRO A 9 -13.22 4.05 -9.32
N ILE A 10 -12.40 5.02 -8.91
CA ILE A 10 -12.06 5.29 -7.50
C ILE A 10 -13.28 5.90 -6.77
N ASP A 11 -14.38 6.11 -7.49
CA ASP A 11 -15.64 6.62 -6.95
C ASP A 11 -16.15 5.72 -5.83
N GLY A 12 -16.24 6.29 -4.63
CA GLY A 12 -16.73 5.60 -3.44
C GLY A 12 -15.66 5.12 -2.46
N LEU A 13 -14.37 5.37 -2.70
CA LEU A 13 -13.34 5.14 -1.69
C LEU A 13 -13.53 6.07 -0.50
N VAL A 14 -13.65 5.50 0.69
CA VAL A 14 -13.72 6.26 1.95
C VAL A 14 -12.38 6.15 2.68
N VAL A 15 -11.77 7.30 2.94
CA VAL A 15 -10.50 7.36 3.70
C VAL A 15 -10.80 7.65 5.16
N HIS A 16 -10.29 6.82 6.06
CA HIS A 16 -10.43 6.90 7.51
C HIS A 16 -9.08 7.24 8.15
N PRO A 17 -8.82 8.51 8.49
CA PRO A 17 -7.67 8.85 9.32
C PRO A 17 -7.90 8.33 10.74
N VAL A 18 -6.96 7.55 11.25
CA VAL A 18 -7.00 7.04 12.63
C VAL A 18 -6.44 8.12 13.55
N GLN A 19 -7.31 8.73 14.35
CA GLN A 19 -6.99 9.84 15.25
C GLN A 19 -7.31 9.53 16.72
N SER A 20 -8.00 8.43 16.99
CA SER A 20 -8.43 7.99 18.31
C SER A 20 -8.31 6.47 18.47
N ASP A 21 -8.40 5.99 19.72
CA ASP A 21 -8.47 4.56 20.02
C ASP A 21 -9.74 3.91 19.46
N ASP A 22 -10.81 4.66 19.31
CA ASP A 22 -12.04 4.17 18.67
C ASP A 22 -11.82 3.92 17.17
N ASP A 23 -11.13 4.83 16.48
CA ASP A 23 -10.75 4.64 15.07
C ASP A 23 -9.81 3.44 14.92
N ALA A 24 -8.83 3.31 15.83
CA ALA A 24 -7.93 2.16 15.82
C ALA A 24 -8.68 0.83 16.01
N ARG A 25 -9.68 0.80 16.92
CA ARG A 25 -10.55 -0.38 17.08
C ARG A 25 -11.40 -0.64 15.83
N ALA A 26 -11.89 0.40 15.18
CA ALA A 26 -12.64 0.26 13.93
C ALA A 26 -11.77 -0.30 12.81
N ALA A 27 -10.52 0.17 12.65
CA ALA A 27 -9.56 -0.37 11.69
C ALA A 27 -9.24 -1.85 11.94
N MET A 28 -9.06 -2.24 13.21
CA MET A 28 -8.88 -3.66 13.58
C MET A 28 -10.14 -4.48 13.30
N GLY A 29 -11.33 -3.93 13.61
CA GLY A 29 -12.59 -4.58 13.30
C GLY A 29 -12.75 -4.85 11.81
N TRP A 30 -12.40 -3.86 10.98
CA TRP A 30 -12.41 -4.00 9.53
C TRP A 30 -11.46 -5.13 9.07
N LEU A 31 -10.23 -5.20 9.57
CA LEU A 31 -9.30 -6.30 9.26
C LEU A 31 -9.86 -7.68 9.62
N MET A 32 -10.69 -7.78 10.66
CA MET A 32 -11.31 -9.05 11.11
C MET A 32 -12.50 -9.49 10.24
N GLU A 33 -13.06 -8.63 9.40
CA GLU A 33 -14.17 -9.00 8.50
C GLU A 33 -13.76 -10.01 7.42
N GLY A 34 -12.46 -10.17 7.21
CA GLY A 34 -11.88 -11.05 6.21
C GLY A 34 -11.84 -10.39 4.83
N HIS A 35 -10.65 -10.30 4.27
CA HIS A 35 -10.40 -9.68 2.97
C HIS A 35 -9.63 -10.63 2.07
N ASP A 36 -10.01 -10.70 0.80
CA ASP A 36 -9.29 -11.47 -0.22
C ASP A 36 -7.91 -10.85 -0.51
N LEU A 37 -7.81 -9.52 -0.39
CA LEU A 37 -6.59 -8.76 -0.66
C LEU A 37 -6.65 -7.41 0.05
N VAL A 38 -5.57 -7.01 0.72
CA VAL A 38 -5.41 -5.70 1.35
C VAL A 38 -4.19 -4.99 0.76
N ALA A 39 -4.41 -3.80 0.24
CA ALA A 39 -3.32 -2.91 -0.18
C ALA A 39 -2.60 -2.35 1.04
N VAL A 40 -1.29 -2.20 0.95
CA VAL A 40 -0.47 -1.58 1.99
C VAL A 40 0.56 -0.65 1.36
N ASP A 41 0.79 0.48 2.04
CA ASP A 41 1.77 1.48 1.66
C ASP A 41 2.31 2.19 2.91
N THR A 42 3.54 2.70 2.85
CA THR A 42 4.19 3.41 3.96
C THR A 42 4.77 4.74 3.51
N GLU A 43 4.52 5.79 4.31
CA GLU A 43 5.19 7.08 4.16
C GLU A 43 6.33 7.21 5.16
N THR A 44 7.51 7.53 4.67
CA THR A 44 8.73 7.58 5.47
C THR A 44 9.41 8.95 5.42
N THR A 45 10.35 9.19 6.33
CA THR A 45 11.15 10.43 6.35
C THR A 45 12.23 10.49 5.26
N GLY A 46 12.45 9.40 4.54
CA GLY A 46 13.46 9.28 3.49
C GLY A 46 13.36 7.92 2.79
N LEU A 47 14.25 7.68 1.83
CA LEU A 47 14.24 6.45 1.02
C LEU A 47 15.21 5.38 1.53
N ASP A 48 16.01 5.68 2.54
CA ASP A 48 16.95 4.72 3.08
C ASP A 48 16.29 3.76 4.09
N PHE A 49 16.93 2.62 4.31
CA PHE A 49 16.42 1.57 5.20
C PHE A 49 16.21 2.05 6.65
N HIS A 50 16.91 3.07 7.09
CA HIS A 50 16.80 3.60 8.46
C HIS A 50 15.79 4.74 8.59
N ALA A 51 15.18 5.17 7.49
CA ALA A 51 14.15 6.21 7.54
C ALA A 51 12.99 5.81 8.46
N ASP A 52 12.48 6.77 9.22
CA ASP A 52 11.36 6.53 10.12
C ASP A 52 10.05 6.45 9.33
N VAL A 53 9.21 5.48 9.66
CA VAL A 53 7.85 5.39 9.11
C VAL A 53 6.96 6.42 9.79
N ARG A 54 6.40 7.32 9.02
CA ARG A 54 5.50 8.37 9.50
C ARG A 54 4.05 7.99 9.44
N LEU A 55 3.66 7.32 8.35
CA LEU A 55 2.31 6.83 8.16
C LEU A 55 2.35 5.40 7.63
N VAL A 56 1.36 4.62 8.03
CA VAL A 56 1.00 3.35 7.42
C VAL A 56 -0.40 3.51 6.87
N GLN A 57 -0.58 3.07 5.64
CA GLN A 57 -1.86 3.06 4.94
C GLN A 57 -2.19 1.61 4.57
N PHE A 58 -3.43 1.21 4.80
CA PHE A 58 -3.92 -0.06 4.30
C PHE A 58 -5.42 0.00 3.98
N GLY A 59 -5.85 -0.82 3.06
CA GLY A 59 -7.25 -0.79 2.64
C GLY A 59 -7.55 -1.71 1.47
N ASP A 60 -8.77 -1.57 0.97
CA ASP A 60 -9.26 -2.22 -0.24
C ASP A 60 -9.76 -1.18 -1.26
N THR A 61 -10.56 -1.58 -2.23
CA THR A 61 -11.13 -0.69 -3.26
C THR A 61 -12.21 0.27 -2.73
N ARG A 62 -12.63 0.15 -1.47
CA ARG A 62 -13.74 0.93 -0.88
C ARG A 62 -13.31 1.68 0.37
N THR A 63 -12.36 1.15 1.11
CA THR A 63 -11.98 1.65 2.44
C THR A 63 -10.47 1.74 2.53
N ALA A 64 -9.98 2.89 2.97
CA ALA A 64 -8.56 3.08 3.28
C ALA A 64 -8.41 3.62 4.72
N TRP A 65 -7.51 3.01 5.48
CA TRP A 65 -7.12 3.43 6.81
C TRP A 65 -5.74 4.06 6.75
N VAL A 66 -5.59 5.24 7.36
CA VAL A 66 -4.31 5.99 7.39
C VAL A 66 -3.96 6.30 8.84
N MET A 67 -2.77 5.96 9.28
CA MET A 67 -2.39 6.13 10.68
C MET A 67 -0.90 6.41 10.91
N ASP A 68 -0.62 7.12 12.00
CA ASP A 68 0.69 7.23 12.59
C ASP A 68 0.97 5.92 13.38
N PRO A 69 1.91 5.06 12.93
CA PRO A 69 2.15 3.76 13.56
C PRO A 69 2.77 3.85 14.95
N HIS A 70 3.34 5.02 15.30
CA HIS A 70 3.90 5.24 16.63
C HIS A 70 2.83 5.58 17.66
N LYS A 71 1.68 6.11 17.21
CA LYS A 71 0.52 6.38 18.07
C LYS A 71 -0.47 5.22 18.10
N PHE A 72 -0.70 4.61 16.95
CA PHE A 72 -1.73 3.57 16.76
C PHE A 72 -1.09 2.29 16.21
N ARG A 73 -0.30 1.63 17.06
CA ARG A 73 0.48 0.46 16.70
C ARG A 73 -0.35 -0.81 16.49
N ALA A 74 -1.40 -1.00 17.28
CA ALA A 74 -2.17 -2.23 17.30
C ALA A 74 -2.80 -2.63 15.94
N PRO A 75 -3.39 -1.72 15.13
CA PRO A 75 -3.87 -2.07 13.79
C PRO A 75 -2.73 -2.50 12.85
N VAL A 76 -1.55 -1.88 12.96
CA VAL A 76 -0.38 -2.23 12.15
C VAL A 76 0.16 -3.62 12.52
N GLU A 77 0.23 -3.93 13.81
CA GLU A 77 0.58 -5.27 14.29
C GLU A 77 -0.44 -6.31 13.84
N MET A 78 -1.73 -6.00 13.95
CA MET A 78 -2.79 -6.90 13.48
C MET A 78 -2.66 -7.17 11.98
N LEU A 79 -2.46 -6.16 11.14
CA LEU A 79 -2.20 -6.34 9.72
C LEU A 79 -0.99 -7.23 9.48
N ALA A 80 0.12 -6.94 10.17
CA ALA A 80 1.38 -7.63 9.96
C ALA A 80 1.35 -9.10 10.40
N PHE A 81 0.61 -9.43 11.46
CA PHE A 81 0.51 -10.80 11.99
C PHE A 81 -0.76 -11.55 11.54
N SER A 82 -1.63 -10.93 10.74
CA SER A 82 -2.73 -11.61 10.08
C SER A 82 -2.23 -12.49 8.93
N GLU A 83 -3.10 -13.36 8.44
CA GLU A 83 -2.83 -14.17 7.24
C GLU A 83 -3.39 -13.55 5.96
N VAL A 84 -3.92 -12.32 6.03
CA VAL A 84 -4.55 -11.67 4.87
C VAL A 84 -3.54 -11.45 3.74
N PRO A 85 -3.87 -11.79 2.50
CA PRO A 85 -3.01 -11.50 1.36
C PRO A 85 -2.82 -9.99 1.19
N LEU A 86 -1.59 -9.57 0.92
CA LEU A 86 -1.22 -8.18 0.75
C LEU A 86 -0.90 -7.85 -0.70
N VAL A 87 -1.08 -6.59 -1.06
CA VAL A 87 -0.57 -6.01 -2.29
C VAL A 87 0.13 -4.69 -1.99
N ALA A 88 1.31 -4.50 -2.58
CA ALA A 88 2.08 -3.27 -2.49
C ALA A 88 2.74 -2.95 -3.83
N HIS A 89 3.20 -1.73 -4.01
CA HIS A 89 3.97 -1.33 -5.19
C HIS A 89 5.43 -1.11 -4.81
N ASN A 90 6.34 -1.94 -5.29
CA ASN A 90 7.70 -2.05 -4.80
C ASN A 90 7.74 -2.58 -3.36
N ALA A 91 7.04 -3.69 -3.15
CA ALA A 91 6.80 -4.32 -1.85
C ALA A 91 8.01 -4.42 -0.92
N PRO A 92 9.26 -4.67 -1.39
CA PRO A 92 10.42 -4.70 -0.50
C PRO A 92 10.60 -3.42 0.32
N PHE A 93 10.26 -2.26 -0.22
CA PHE A 93 10.36 -0.99 0.51
C PHE A 93 9.43 -1.00 1.73
N ASP A 94 8.14 -1.20 1.51
CA ASP A 94 7.13 -1.15 2.56
C ASP A 94 7.29 -2.26 3.58
N ILE A 95 7.54 -3.48 3.12
CA ILE A 95 7.67 -4.65 3.98
C ILE A 95 8.88 -4.54 4.92
N LEU A 96 10.02 -4.03 4.45
CA LEU A 96 11.18 -3.81 5.29
C LEU A 96 10.93 -2.75 6.37
N HIS A 97 10.23 -1.67 6.02
CA HIS A 97 9.88 -0.62 6.95
C HIS A 97 8.83 -1.08 7.97
N LEU A 98 7.80 -1.81 7.53
CA LEU A 98 6.82 -2.42 8.43
C LEU A 98 7.47 -3.39 9.42
N ALA A 99 8.33 -4.30 8.94
CA ALA A 99 8.99 -5.26 9.81
C ALA A 99 9.85 -4.60 10.90
N ARG A 100 10.44 -3.43 10.62
CA ARG A 100 11.20 -2.66 11.61
C ARG A 100 10.33 -1.99 12.68
N LEU A 101 9.07 -1.71 12.38
CA LEU A 101 8.13 -1.15 13.36
C LEU A 101 7.72 -2.18 14.42
N LEU A 102 7.81 -3.48 14.09
CA LEU A 102 7.27 -4.55 14.92
C LEU A 102 8.28 -4.99 15.97
N ASP A 103 7.79 -5.34 17.16
CA ASP A 103 8.59 -5.96 18.21
C ASP A 103 8.65 -7.49 17.98
N ALA A 104 9.30 -7.88 16.89
CA ALA A 104 9.40 -9.25 16.43
C ALA A 104 10.75 -9.51 15.72
N PRO A 105 11.17 -10.78 15.57
CA PRO A 105 12.39 -11.10 14.85
C PRO A 105 12.33 -10.61 13.40
N PHE A 106 13.22 -9.71 13.01
CA PHE A 106 13.16 -8.98 11.74
C PHE A 106 13.09 -9.89 10.50
N LEU A 107 14.05 -10.80 10.33
CA LEU A 107 14.11 -11.65 9.12
C LEU A 107 12.92 -12.61 8.99
N PRO A 108 12.47 -13.32 10.02
CA PRO A 108 11.24 -14.10 9.96
C PRO A 108 10.04 -13.24 9.56
N THR A 109 9.86 -12.07 10.17
CA THR A 109 8.75 -11.16 9.87
C THR A 109 8.76 -10.70 8.41
N VAL A 110 9.93 -10.29 7.88
CA VAL A 110 10.08 -9.94 6.45
C VAL A 110 9.71 -11.14 5.57
N THR A 111 10.18 -12.34 5.90
CA THR A 111 9.90 -13.54 5.12
C THR A 111 8.40 -13.84 5.07
N ASP A 112 7.73 -13.79 6.21
CA ASP A 112 6.29 -14.08 6.32
C ASP A 112 5.45 -13.03 5.58
N LEU A 113 5.78 -11.75 5.73
CA LEU A 113 5.11 -10.66 5.01
C LEU A 113 5.31 -10.78 3.50
N MET A 114 6.54 -10.97 3.04
CA MET A 114 6.85 -11.12 1.61
C MET A 114 6.17 -12.34 0.99
N ALA A 115 6.06 -13.44 1.72
CA ALA A 115 5.45 -14.68 1.21
C ALA A 115 3.96 -14.52 0.83
N ARG A 116 3.26 -13.54 1.42
CA ARG A 116 1.84 -13.25 1.16
C ARG A 116 1.60 -11.90 0.48
N THR A 117 2.66 -11.21 0.05
CA THR A 117 2.55 -9.91 -0.62
C THR A 117 2.73 -10.07 -2.13
N THR A 118 1.76 -9.57 -2.88
CA THR A 118 1.86 -9.39 -4.33
C THR A 118 2.48 -8.02 -4.62
N ASP A 119 3.57 -8.00 -5.39
CA ASP A 119 4.23 -6.77 -5.81
C ASP A 119 3.74 -6.32 -7.18
N THR A 120 3.02 -5.19 -7.24
CA THR A 120 2.50 -4.65 -8.50
C THR A 120 3.57 -4.08 -9.42
N LEU A 121 4.75 -3.70 -8.89
CA LEU A 121 5.90 -3.32 -9.71
C LEU A 121 6.40 -4.53 -10.53
N ILE A 122 6.53 -5.69 -9.90
CA ILE A 122 6.92 -6.93 -10.58
C ILE A 122 5.86 -7.33 -11.61
N LEU A 123 4.58 -7.25 -11.24
CA LEU A 123 3.49 -7.56 -12.17
C LEU A 123 3.52 -6.63 -13.40
N ALA A 124 3.77 -5.34 -13.21
CA ALA A 124 3.88 -4.38 -14.31
C ALA A 124 5.01 -4.75 -15.28
N HIS A 125 6.16 -5.15 -14.76
CA HIS A 125 7.29 -5.64 -15.59
C HIS A 125 6.96 -6.92 -16.36
N LEU A 126 6.14 -7.80 -15.79
CA LEU A 126 5.71 -9.03 -16.47
C LEU A 126 4.68 -8.75 -17.57
N VAL A 127 3.85 -7.72 -17.42
CA VAL A 127 2.84 -7.31 -18.42
C VAL A 127 3.49 -6.56 -19.57
N ASP A 128 4.33 -5.58 -19.29
CA ASP A 128 5.09 -4.83 -20.30
C ASP A 128 6.48 -4.49 -19.75
N PRO A 129 7.55 -5.17 -20.17
CA PRO A 129 8.90 -4.92 -19.67
C PRO A 129 9.53 -3.61 -20.17
N ARG A 130 8.84 -2.88 -21.08
CA ARG A 130 9.38 -1.67 -21.69
C ARG A 130 9.32 -0.49 -20.73
N GLU A 131 10.44 0.22 -20.59
CA GLU A 131 10.48 1.52 -19.94
C GLU A 131 9.92 2.63 -20.85
N LYS A 132 9.67 3.83 -20.27
CA LYS A 132 9.20 5.00 -21.05
C LYS A 132 10.12 5.33 -22.23
N LYS A 133 11.43 5.22 -22.05
CA LYS A 133 12.45 5.44 -23.12
C LYS A 133 12.35 4.40 -24.26
N ASP A 134 11.77 3.25 -24.02
CA ASP A 134 11.59 2.15 -24.96
C ASP A 134 10.16 2.08 -25.54
N GLY A 135 9.36 3.12 -25.28
CA GLY A 135 7.98 3.25 -25.78
C GLY A 135 6.93 2.55 -24.91
N GLY A 136 7.27 2.14 -23.70
CA GLY A 136 6.32 1.68 -22.67
C GLY A 136 5.75 2.84 -21.84
N ILE A 137 4.81 2.54 -20.95
CA ILE A 137 4.26 3.52 -19.99
C ILE A 137 5.17 3.72 -18.78
N GLY A 138 6.14 2.82 -18.58
CA GLY A 138 6.96 2.73 -17.37
C GLY A 138 6.24 1.97 -16.25
N HIS A 139 6.92 1.78 -15.13
CA HIS A 139 6.44 0.89 -14.07
C HIS A 139 6.12 1.63 -12.75
N GLY A 140 6.23 2.97 -12.72
CA GLY A 140 5.86 3.76 -11.53
C GLY A 140 4.36 3.74 -11.28
N LEU A 141 3.97 3.71 -9.99
CA LEU A 141 2.57 3.57 -9.56
C LEU A 141 1.64 4.58 -10.23
N LYS A 142 2.05 5.85 -10.34
CA LYS A 142 1.26 6.91 -11.00
C LYS A 142 0.95 6.58 -12.46
N ALA A 143 1.97 6.18 -13.24
CA ALA A 143 1.79 5.84 -14.65
C ALA A 143 0.88 4.62 -14.84
N LEU A 144 0.98 3.64 -13.93
CA LEU A 144 0.11 2.47 -13.93
C LEU A 144 -1.31 2.83 -13.51
N ALA A 145 -1.48 3.70 -12.51
CA ALA A 145 -2.80 4.17 -12.09
C ALA A 145 -3.50 4.94 -13.22
N GLU A 146 -2.79 5.86 -13.89
CA GLU A 146 -3.31 6.62 -15.04
C GLU A 146 -3.74 5.69 -16.19
N GLU A 147 -2.95 4.68 -16.51
CA GLU A 147 -3.24 3.77 -17.61
C GLU A 147 -4.35 2.76 -17.29
N TYR A 148 -4.33 2.18 -16.06
CA TYR A 148 -5.16 1.01 -15.75
C TYR A 148 -6.34 1.29 -14.83
N VAL A 149 -6.30 2.37 -14.05
CA VAL A 149 -7.33 2.68 -13.04
C VAL A 149 -8.13 3.90 -13.46
N ASP A 150 -7.53 5.08 -13.42
CA ASP A 150 -8.18 6.34 -13.69
C ASP A 150 -7.24 7.29 -14.44
N PRO A 151 -7.59 7.70 -15.69
CA PRO A 151 -6.79 8.67 -16.44
C PRO A 151 -6.66 10.03 -15.78
N ASP A 152 -7.60 10.35 -14.90
CA ASP A 152 -7.65 11.59 -14.13
C ASP A 152 -7.15 11.38 -12.69
N ALA A 153 -6.45 10.25 -12.41
CA ALA A 153 -5.87 9.99 -11.10
C ALA A 153 -5.04 11.21 -10.64
N PRO A 154 -5.34 11.78 -9.46
CA PRO A 154 -4.78 13.06 -9.04
C PRO A 154 -3.26 13.00 -8.98
N ASP A 155 -2.61 13.97 -9.60
CA ASP A 155 -1.19 14.21 -9.43
C ASP A 155 -0.94 14.88 -8.08
N SER A 156 -0.86 14.05 -7.03
CA SER A 156 -0.67 14.50 -5.65
C SER A 156 0.63 15.29 -5.43
N ASP A 157 1.58 15.28 -6.37
CA ASP A 157 2.80 16.08 -6.27
C ASP A 157 2.54 17.57 -6.30
N HIS A 158 1.44 18.02 -6.93
CA HIS A 158 1.05 19.43 -6.92
C HIS A 158 0.36 19.84 -5.62
N GLU A 159 -0.40 18.95 -4.98
CA GLU A 159 -1.12 19.24 -3.74
C GLU A 159 -0.20 19.26 -2.51
N LEU A 160 0.86 18.44 -2.51
CA LEU A 160 1.83 18.38 -1.41
C LEU A 160 2.85 19.52 -1.41
N ARG A 161 2.92 20.31 -2.48
CA ARG A 161 3.86 21.45 -2.63
C ARG A 161 3.21 22.82 -2.44
N ALA A 162 1.92 22.88 -2.20
CA ALA A 162 1.15 24.08 -1.88
C ALA A 162 1.02 24.26 -0.37
#